data_104e8172169fe76e0cdebd01113fa640
#
_entry.id   104e8172169fe76e0cdebd01113fa640
#
_cell.length_a   1.000
_cell.length_b   1.000
_cell.length_c   1.000
_cell.angle_alpha   90.00
_cell.angle_beta   90.00
_cell.angle_gamma   90.00
#
_symmetry.space_group_name_H-M   'P 1'
#
loop_
_entity.id
_entity.type
_entity.pdbx_description
1 polymer ?
#
loop_
_entity_poly.entity_id
_entity_poly.type
_entity_poly.pdbx_seq_one_letter_code
_entity_poly.pdbx_strand_id
1 'polypeptide(L)' 'MHRCAVSIAVNVVAPGFIGTDMTAGLPESVKEKMLTDIPLGRMGEAEDVANAVLFLASDQASYITGQVVNVDGGMVM' A
#
# COMPACT_ATOMS: atom_id res chain seq x y z
N MET A 1 -8.30 9.02 -32.86
CA MET A 1 -7.53 8.68 -31.68
C MET A 1 -7.10 9.90 -30.90
N HIS A 2 -7.37 9.90 -29.64
CA HIS A 2 -6.98 10.99 -28.77
C HIS A 2 -5.64 10.71 -28.11
N ARG A 3 -4.80 11.73 -28.01
CA ARG A 3 -3.51 11.59 -27.38
C ARG A 3 -3.18 12.82 -26.55
N CYS A 4 -2.70 12.60 -25.35
CA CYS A 4 -2.30 13.69 -24.47
C CYS A 4 -0.91 14.20 -24.85
N ALA A 5 -0.73 15.50 -24.80
CA ALA A 5 0.58 16.12 -24.98
C ALA A 5 1.50 15.83 -23.77
N VAL A 6 0.89 15.62 -22.60
CA VAL A 6 1.60 15.27 -21.37
C VAL A 6 1.07 13.94 -20.88
N SER A 7 1.98 13.01 -20.58
CA SER A 7 1.62 11.73 -20.04
C SER A 7 1.38 11.85 -18.54
N ILE A 8 0.19 11.46 -18.11
CA ILE A 8 -0.18 11.47 -16.70
C ILE A 8 -0.59 10.06 -16.31
N ALA A 9 0.05 9.52 -15.27
CA ALA A 9 -0.32 8.25 -14.68
C ALA A 9 -1.07 8.50 -13.38
N VAL A 10 -2.17 7.79 -13.19
CA VAL A 10 -2.97 7.89 -11.97
C VAL A 10 -3.14 6.49 -11.40
N ASN A 11 -2.61 6.29 -10.19
CA ASN A 11 -2.70 5.03 -9.49
C ASN A 11 -3.15 5.27 -8.05
N VAL A 12 -3.64 4.22 -7.41
CA VAL A 12 -4.11 4.26 -6.03
C VAL A 12 -3.24 3.32 -5.20
N VAL A 13 -2.79 3.79 -4.04
CA VAL A 13 -2.12 2.94 -3.05
C VAL A 13 -3.10 2.70 -1.91
N ALA A 14 -3.39 1.43 -1.64
CA ALA A 14 -4.34 1.04 -0.60
C ALA A 14 -3.57 0.33 0.53
N PRO A 15 -3.23 1.04 1.61
CA PRO A 15 -2.51 0.42 2.72
C PRO A 15 -3.43 -0.47 3.54
N GLY A 16 -2.86 -1.54 4.12
CA GLY A 16 -3.55 -2.41 5.03
C GLY A 16 -3.28 -2.04 6.49
N PHE A 17 -2.89 -3.02 7.29
CA PHE A 17 -2.61 -2.81 8.72
C PHE A 17 -1.22 -2.21 8.88
N ILE A 18 -1.16 -0.91 9.14
CA ILE A 18 0.07 -0.14 9.21
C ILE A 18 0.30 0.32 10.64
N GLY A 19 1.53 0.14 11.14
CA GLY A 19 1.92 0.57 12.48
C GLY A 19 2.02 2.08 12.56
N THR A 20 1.06 2.68 13.26
CA THR A 20 1.01 4.12 13.52
C THR A 20 0.66 4.32 14.99
N ASP A 21 0.66 5.57 15.46
CA ASP A 21 0.24 5.88 16.83
C ASP A 21 -1.18 5.40 17.11
N MET A 22 -2.05 5.43 16.09
CA MET A 22 -3.43 4.96 16.25
C MET A 22 -3.49 3.44 16.48
N THR A 23 -2.66 2.68 15.75
CA THR A 23 -2.62 1.23 15.93
C THR A 23 -1.90 0.83 17.20
N ALA A 24 -0.98 1.62 17.68
CA ALA A 24 -0.27 1.35 18.93
C ALA A 24 -1.22 1.33 20.14
N GLY A 25 -2.34 2.02 20.05
CA GLY A 25 -3.34 2.05 21.11
C GLY A 25 -4.31 0.87 21.11
N LEU A 26 -4.21 -0.06 20.15
CA LEU A 26 -5.10 -1.22 20.09
C LEU A 26 -4.72 -2.27 21.12
N PRO A 27 -5.70 -3.01 21.69
CA PRO A 27 -5.41 -4.14 22.57
C PRO A 27 -4.59 -5.22 21.85
N GLU A 28 -3.73 -5.91 22.59
CA GLU A 28 -2.89 -6.98 22.02
C GLU A 28 -3.71 -8.07 21.35
N SER A 29 -4.85 -8.44 21.93
CA SER A 29 -5.72 -9.47 21.34
C SER A 29 -6.24 -9.07 19.97
N VAL A 30 -6.52 -7.79 19.77
CA VAL A 30 -6.98 -7.27 18.47
C VAL A 30 -5.81 -7.29 17.48
N LYS A 31 -4.62 -6.87 17.90
CA LYS A 31 -3.43 -6.88 17.05
C LYS A 31 -3.10 -8.29 16.59
N GLU A 32 -3.11 -9.26 17.50
CA GLU A 32 -2.83 -10.65 17.19
C GLU A 32 -3.81 -11.21 16.16
N LYS A 33 -5.09 -10.91 16.33
CA LYS A 33 -6.11 -11.36 15.40
C LYS A 33 -5.89 -10.75 14.00
N MET A 34 -5.55 -9.47 13.94
CA MET A 34 -5.28 -8.82 12.66
C MET A 34 -4.04 -9.40 11.99
N LEU A 35 -3.01 -9.72 12.77
CA LEU A 35 -1.78 -10.31 12.25
C LEU A 35 -2.01 -11.70 11.67
N THR A 36 -2.94 -12.48 12.21
CA THR A 36 -3.26 -13.80 11.65
C THR A 36 -3.89 -13.71 10.27
N ASP A 37 -4.53 -12.59 9.95
CA ASP A 37 -5.16 -12.38 8.65
C ASP A 37 -4.17 -11.86 7.58
N ILE A 38 -2.93 -11.58 7.98
CA ILE A 38 -1.90 -11.07 7.09
C ILE A 38 -0.93 -12.19 6.73
N PRO A 39 -0.90 -12.65 5.47
CA PRO A 39 -0.01 -13.75 5.07
C PRO A 39 1.46 -13.52 5.38
N LEU A 40 1.96 -12.28 5.30
CA LEU A 40 3.34 -11.98 5.65
C LEU A 40 3.59 -11.99 7.15
N GLY A 41 2.55 -12.04 7.98
CA GLY A 41 2.66 -12.23 9.41
C GLY A 41 3.19 -11.04 10.19
N ARG A 42 3.20 -9.85 9.60
CA ARG A 42 3.63 -8.65 10.27
C ARG A 42 2.81 -7.44 9.87
N MET A 43 2.75 -6.47 10.75
CA MET A 43 2.19 -5.16 10.48
C MET A 43 3.12 -4.42 9.52
N GLY A 44 2.54 -3.71 8.55
CA GLY A 44 3.32 -2.84 7.69
C GLY A 44 3.79 -1.59 8.42
N GLU A 45 4.78 -0.94 7.88
CA GLU A 45 5.28 0.33 8.38
C GLU A 45 4.94 1.44 7.39
N ALA A 46 4.93 2.68 7.87
CA ALA A 46 4.69 3.83 7.00
C ALA A 46 5.67 3.86 5.83
N GLU A 47 6.90 3.41 6.05
CA GLU A 47 7.92 3.32 5.01
C GLU A 47 7.52 2.36 3.90
N ASP A 48 6.81 1.26 4.22
CA ASP A 48 6.33 0.33 3.20
C ASP A 48 5.37 1.01 2.24
N VAL A 49 4.49 1.86 2.75
CA VAL A 49 3.56 2.63 1.93
C VAL A 49 4.32 3.70 1.14
N ALA A 50 5.25 4.39 1.78
CA ALA A 50 6.05 5.43 1.14
C ALA A 50 6.87 4.87 -0.03
N ASN A 51 7.43 3.67 0.13
CA ASN A 51 8.20 3.02 -0.92
C ASN A 51 7.33 2.68 -2.13
N ALA A 52 6.09 2.25 -1.92
CA ALA A 52 5.16 1.97 -3.00
C ALA A 52 4.82 3.26 -3.76
N VAL A 53 4.56 4.34 -3.05
CA VAL A 53 4.27 5.65 -3.66
C VAL A 53 5.48 6.14 -4.46
N LEU A 54 6.67 6.03 -3.88
CA LEU A 54 7.91 6.45 -4.53
C LEU A 54 8.13 5.68 -5.84
N PHE A 55 7.91 4.37 -5.82
CA PHE A 55 8.03 3.56 -7.03
C PHE A 55 7.05 4.01 -8.10
N LEU A 56 5.77 4.19 -7.74
CA LEU A 56 4.74 4.59 -8.69
C LEU A 56 4.98 6.00 -9.25
N ALA A 57 5.67 6.86 -8.50
CA ALA A 57 6.03 8.20 -8.94
C ALA A 57 7.32 8.23 -9.77
N SER A 58 8.02 7.11 -9.88
CA SER A 58 9.29 7.04 -10.57
C SER A 58 9.14 6.71 -12.05
N ASP A 59 10.22 6.94 -12.81
CA ASP A 59 10.25 6.57 -14.22
C ASP A 59 10.15 5.06 -14.44
N GLN A 60 10.49 4.26 -13.44
CA GLN A 60 10.36 2.81 -13.51
C GLN A 60 8.92 2.36 -13.63
N ALA A 61 7.97 3.19 -13.20
CA ALA A 61 6.54 2.92 -13.30
C ALA A 61 5.87 3.69 -14.44
N SER A 62 6.63 4.14 -15.42
CA SER A 62 6.13 5.03 -16.47
C SER A 62 5.04 4.42 -17.35
N TYR A 63 4.94 3.11 -17.38
CA TYR A 63 3.92 2.41 -18.16
C TYR A 63 2.79 1.84 -17.30
N ILE A 64 2.67 2.31 -16.05
CA ILE A 64 1.68 1.83 -15.08
C ILE A 64 0.68 2.96 -14.80
N THR A 65 -0.59 2.69 -15.06
CA THR A 65 -1.66 3.63 -14.74
C THR A 65 -2.96 2.87 -14.48
N GLY A 66 -3.87 3.47 -13.75
CA GLY A 66 -5.17 2.90 -13.48
C GLY A 66 -5.15 1.72 -12.51
N GLN A 67 -4.07 1.56 -11.75
CA GLN A 67 -3.92 0.40 -10.87
C GLN A 67 -4.18 0.76 -9.41
N VAL A 68 -4.67 -0.23 -8.68
CA VAL A 68 -4.76 -0.17 -7.22
C VAL A 68 -3.70 -1.11 -6.67
N VAL A 69 -2.72 -0.55 -5.97
CA VAL A 69 -1.63 -1.33 -5.38
C VAL A 69 -1.91 -1.50 -3.89
N ASN A 70 -2.17 -2.73 -3.47
CA ASN A 70 -2.40 -3.03 -2.07
C ASN A 70 -1.07 -3.22 -1.36
N VAL A 71 -0.84 -2.44 -0.30
CA VAL A 71 0.35 -2.55 0.55
C VAL A 71 -0.11 -3.08 1.90
N ASP A 72 -0.43 -4.37 1.94
CA ASP A 72 -1.17 -4.97 3.04
C ASP A 72 -0.62 -6.35 3.48
N GLY A 73 0.57 -6.72 3.02
CA GLY A 73 1.17 -8.00 3.37
C GLY A 73 0.36 -9.20 2.87
N GLY A 74 -0.53 -9.00 1.90
CA GLY A 74 -1.37 -10.05 1.34
C GLY A 74 -2.72 -10.22 2.04
N MET A 75 -3.11 -9.30 2.91
CA MET A 75 -4.37 -9.38 3.64
C MET A 75 -5.58 -9.50 2.69
N VAL A 76 -5.53 -8.79 1.57
CA VAL A 76 -6.56 -8.84 0.53
C VAL A 76 -5.99 -9.60 -0.66
N MET A 77 -6.28 -10.90 -0.69
CA MET A 77 -5.79 -11.74 -1.78
C MET A 77 -6.94 -12.43 -2.49
#